data_7f02fbc029a94d93071ad5028a29461c
#
_entry.id   7f02fbc029a94d93071ad5028a29461c
#
_cell.length_a   1.000
_cell.length_b   1.000
_cell.length_c   1.000
_cell.angle_alpha   90.00
_cell.angle_beta   90.00
_cell.angle_gamma   90.00
#
_symmetry.space_group_name_H-M   'P 1'
#
loop_
_entity.id
_entity.type
_entity.pdbx_description
1 polymer ?
#
loop_
_entity_poly.entity_id
_entity_poly.type
_entity_poly.pdbx_seq_one_letter_code
_entity_poly.pdbx_strand_id
1 'polypeptide(L)'
;MSPYPEVSIVHSSDLHLGVDDSFSTADSLAVLPKVLEAANQARADVVLLVGDTFDNHRQPIELLERAARILREYNKPIVILPGNHDPLTPDSVYRRAGLANIPNVRILGLNVEDAVTFEEFELEIWGRPHLDYTDMSPLADPRPRSTRWQLAAAHGHYVDEVRDPNRLIGSWLIHREELFATKADYVALGHWNQATPVGNGQIAAYYSGSPEYAGTVNVVRLTRRGAVEVTQAPLNGAAR
;
A
#
# COMPACT_ATOMS: atom_id res chain seq x y z
N MET A 1 14.61 5.38 -29.16
CA MET A 1 13.68 5.67 -28.05
C MET A 1 13.37 4.35 -27.37
N SER A 2 13.34 4.27 -26.05
CA SER A 2 12.91 3.07 -25.35
C SER A 2 11.46 2.76 -25.75
N PRO A 3 11.11 1.52 -26.10
CA PRO A 3 9.74 1.15 -26.47
C PRO A 3 8.77 1.18 -25.28
N TYR A 4 9.28 1.33 -24.05
CA TYR A 4 8.50 1.16 -22.83
C TYR A 4 7.96 2.48 -22.29
N PRO A 5 6.73 2.51 -21.78
CA PRO A 5 6.17 3.69 -21.15
C PRO A 5 6.88 4.03 -19.83
N GLU A 6 6.84 5.28 -19.46
CA GLU A 6 7.10 5.70 -18.09
C GLU A 6 5.83 5.44 -17.27
N VAL A 7 5.99 4.95 -16.04
CA VAL A 7 4.84 4.65 -15.16
C VAL A 7 4.99 5.41 -13.86
N SER A 8 3.92 6.04 -13.42
CA SER A 8 3.84 6.76 -12.14
C SER A 8 2.88 6.04 -11.19
N ILE A 9 3.38 5.69 -10.01
CA ILE A 9 2.58 5.04 -8.97
C ILE A 9 2.56 5.94 -7.75
N VAL A 10 1.39 6.15 -7.15
CA VAL A 10 1.30 6.72 -5.80
C VAL A 10 1.17 5.60 -4.81
N HIS A 11 2.08 5.56 -3.84
CA HIS A 11 2.10 4.61 -2.74
C HIS A 11 1.74 5.32 -1.44
N SER A 12 0.73 4.80 -0.76
CA SER A 12 0.29 5.21 0.57
C SER A 12 -0.06 3.98 1.42
N SER A 13 -0.12 4.12 2.73
CA SER A 13 -0.50 3.07 3.68
C SER A 13 -1.08 3.68 4.94
N ASP A 14 -1.62 2.85 5.83
CA ASP A 14 -2.02 3.27 7.17
C ASP A 14 -3.00 4.46 7.18
N LEU A 15 -4.05 4.38 6.33
CA LEU A 15 -5.07 5.41 6.23
C LEU A 15 -6.03 5.38 7.43
N HIS A 16 -6.22 4.20 8.04
CA HIS A 16 -7.10 3.97 9.19
C HIS A 16 -8.49 4.60 9.04
N LEU A 17 -9.12 4.41 7.86
CA LEU A 17 -10.46 4.93 7.60
C LEU A 17 -11.45 4.39 8.63
N GLY A 18 -12.21 5.29 9.25
CA GLY A 18 -13.19 4.94 10.26
C GLY A 18 -12.61 4.80 11.66
N VAL A 19 -11.42 5.34 11.92
CA VAL A 19 -10.92 5.47 13.29
C VAL A 19 -11.93 6.24 14.13
N ASP A 20 -12.30 5.66 15.29
CA ASP A 20 -13.19 6.29 16.25
C ASP A 20 -12.37 7.23 17.17
N ASP A 21 -12.17 8.43 16.72
CA ASP A 21 -11.66 9.49 17.56
C ASP A 21 -12.83 10.25 18.18
N SER A 22 -13.29 9.77 19.33
CA SER A 22 -14.41 10.36 20.07
C SER A 22 -14.17 11.83 20.49
N PHE A 23 -12.96 12.33 20.33
CA PHE A 23 -12.58 13.73 20.58
C PHE A 23 -12.48 14.56 19.31
N SER A 24 -12.51 13.96 18.13
CA SER A 24 -12.44 14.64 16.84
C SER A 24 -13.81 14.71 16.17
N THR A 25 -14.17 15.90 15.64
CA THR A 25 -15.31 16.08 14.75
C THR A 25 -14.93 15.88 13.28
N ALA A 26 -13.69 15.48 13.00
CA ALA A 26 -13.20 15.28 11.65
C ALA A 26 -13.87 14.06 11.00
N ASP A 27 -14.15 14.16 9.70
CA ASP A 27 -14.66 13.03 8.92
C ASP A 27 -13.54 11.99 8.78
N SER A 28 -13.74 10.82 9.38
CA SER A 28 -12.78 9.70 9.35
C SER A 28 -12.46 9.17 7.95
N LEU A 29 -13.19 9.60 6.92
CA LEU A 29 -12.89 9.33 5.51
C LEU A 29 -12.12 10.45 4.81
N ALA A 30 -11.89 11.60 5.46
CA ALA A 30 -11.36 12.81 4.81
C ALA A 30 -9.95 12.61 4.21
N VAL A 31 -9.18 11.64 4.71
CA VAL A 31 -7.84 11.35 4.21
C VAL A 31 -7.85 10.67 2.83
N LEU A 32 -8.84 9.82 2.56
CA LEU A 32 -8.91 9.07 1.28
C LEU A 32 -9.01 10.00 0.06
N PRO A 33 -9.94 10.98 -0.01
CA PRO A 33 -9.97 11.94 -1.11
C PRO A 33 -8.66 12.72 -1.27
N LYS A 34 -7.97 13.06 -0.18
CA LYS A 34 -6.69 13.78 -0.24
C LYS A 34 -5.59 12.95 -0.88
N VAL A 35 -5.51 11.66 -0.54
CA VAL A 35 -4.56 10.72 -1.16
C VAL A 35 -4.84 10.58 -2.66
N LEU A 36 -6.10 10.42 -3.06
CA LEU A 36 -6.49 10.29 -4.45
C LEU A 36 -6.28 11.60 -5.24
N GLU A 37 -6.48 12.75 -4.60
CA GLU A 37 -6.18 14.05 -5.22
C GLU A 37 -4.66 14.24 -5.42
N ALA A 38 -3.84 13.88 -4.44
CA ALA A 38 -2.39 13.88 -4.59
C ALA A 38 -1.94 12.95 -5.75
N ALA A 39 -2.61 11.80 -5.90
CA ALA A 39 -2.37 10.88 -7.01
C ALA A 39 -2.76 11.49 -8.38
N ASN A 40 -3.86 12.24 -8.43
CA ASN A 40 -4.25 12.98 -9.65
C ASN A 40 -3.23 14.06 -10.01
N GLN A 41 -2.77 14.84 -9.03
CA GLN A 41 -1.76 15.88 -9.23
C GLN A 41 -0.42 15.31 -9.67
N ALA A 42 -0.02 14.16 -9.12
CA ALA A 42 1.16 13.41 -9.53
C ALA A 42 0.98 12.72 -10.91
N ARG A 43 -0.22 12.76 -11.50
CA ARG A 43 -0.61 12.03 -12.72
C ARG A 43 -0.35 10.53 -12.61
N ALA A 44 -0.62 9.96 -11.44
CA ALA A 44 -0.41 8.54 -11.22
C ALA A 44 -1.25 7.68 -12.18
N ASP A 45 -0.63 6.63 -12.69
CA ASP A 45 -1.27 5.58 -13.48
C ASP A 45 -1.93 4.56 -12.57
N VAL A 46 -1.33 4.29 -11.40
CA VAL A 46 -1.83 3.35 -10.39
C VAL A 46 -1.69 3.96 -9.00
N VAL A 47 -2.68 3.74 -8.15
CA VAL A 47 -2.58 3.98 -6.69
C VAL A 47 -2.37 2.64 -5.99
N LEU A 48 -1.39 2.58 -5.08
CA LEU A 48 -1.08 1.40 -4.28
C LEU A 48 -1.28 1.74 -2.80
N LEU A 49 -2.27 1.10 -2.16
CA LEU A 49 -2.56 1.22 -0.73
C LEU A 49 -2.03 -0.03 -0.01
N VAL A 50 -1.04 0.16 0.86
CA VAL A 50 -0.26 -0.94 1.45
C VAL A 50 -0.62 -1.16 2.91
N GLY A 51 -1.75 -1.79 3.13
CA GLY A 51 -2.26 -2.20 4.45
C GLY A 51 -2.92 -1.09 5.24
N ASP A 52 -3.72 -1.51 6.18
CA ASP A 52 -4.43 -0.66 7.14
C ASP A 52 -5.17 0.50 6.48
N THR A 53 -5.87 0.18 5.36
CA THR A 53 -6.76 1.14 4.70
C THR A 53 -7.93 1.47 5.61
N PHE A 54 -8.48 0.47 6.31
CA PHE A 54 -9.51 0.65 7.33
C PHE A 54 -8.95 0.37 8.72
N ASP A 55 -9.44 1.10 9.71
CA ASP A 55 -8.95 1.01 11.09
C ASP A 55 -9.22 -0.36 11.75
N ASN A 56 -10.32 -1.01 11.36
CA ASN A 56 -10.68 -2.35 11.83
C ASN A 56 -11.81 -2.95 10.97
N HIS A 57 -12.12 -4.24 11.17
CA HIS A 57 -13.18 -4.97 10.43
C HIS A 57 -14.62 -4.57 10.83
N ARG A 58 -14.83 -3.83 11.92
CA ARG A 58 -16.16 -3.49 12.47
C ARG A 58 -16.74 -2.19 11.94
N GLN A 59 -16.22 -1.70 10.82
CA GLN A 59 -16.69 -0.43 10.24
C GLN A 59 -18.18 -0.47 9.92
N PRO A 60 -18.93 0.64 10.18
CA PRO A 60 -20.33 0.79 9.78
C PRO A 60 -20.50 0.63 8.27
N ILE A 61 -21.64 0.05 7.85
CA ILE A 61 -21.91 -0.18 6.42
C ILE A 61 -21.95 1.12 5.63
N GLU A 62 -22.48 2.18 6.21
CA GLU A 62 -22.59 3.51 5.61
C GLU A 62 -21.21 4.12 5.32
N LEU A 63 -20.24 3.89 6.21
CA LEU A 63 -18.85 4.31 6.01
C LEU A 63 -18.23 3.55 4.83
N LEU A 64 -18.41 2.22 4.78
CA LEU A 64 -17.89 1.39 3.71
C LEU A 64 -18.53 1.75 2.36
N GLU A 65 -19.83 2.06 2.31
CA GLU A 65 -20.52 2.52 1.10
C GLU A 65 -19.98 3.88 0.62
N ARG A 66 -19.68 4.80 1.54
CA ARG A 66 -19.05 6.08 1.20
C ARG A 66 -17.64 5.88 0.65
N ALA A 67 -16.82 5.05 1.31
CA ALA A 67 -15.49 4.70 0.82
C ALA A 67 -15.54 4.05 -0.56
N ALA A 68 -16.46 3.09 -0.76
CA ALA A 68 -16.66 2.43 -2.05
C ALA A 68 -17.04 3.41 -3.17
N ARG A 69 -17.83 4.43 -2.87
CA ARG A 69 -18.18 5.49 -3.82
C ARG A 69 -16.96 6.31 -4.22
N ILE A 70 -16.17 6.76 -3.23
CA ILE A 70 -14.96 7.54 -3.48
C ILE A 70 -13.96 6.75 -4.34
N LEU A 71 -13.73 5.48 -4.01
CA LEU A 71 -12.82 4.60 -4.77
C LEU A 71 -13.29 4.39 -6.21
N ARG A 72 -14.60 4.23 -6.42
CA ARG A 72 -15.21 4.07 -7.77
C ARG A 72 -15.08 5.33 -8.61
N GLU A 73 -15.34 6.50 -8.01
CA GLU A 73 -15.28 7.81 -8.68
C GLU A 73 -13.86 8.18 -9.13
N TYR A 74 -12.84 7.65 -8.49
CA TYR A 74 -11.44 7.89 -8.90
C TYR A 74 -11.14 7.37 -10.31
N ASN A 75 -11.79 6.29 -10.72
CA ASN A 75 -11.79 5.73 -12.09
C ASN A 75 -10.40 5.41 -12.71
N LYS A 76 -9.36 5.28 -11.89
CA LYS A 76 -8.05 4.76 -12.28
C LYS A 76 -7.72 3.55 -11.42
N PRO A 77 -6.78 2.67 -11.83
CA PRO A 77 -6.40 1.50 -11.06
C PRO A 77 -5.98 1.83 -9.63
N ILE A 78 -6.58 1.11 -8.68
CA ILE A 78 -6.21 1.12 -7.27
C ILE A 78 -5.91 -0.32 -6.88
N VAL A 79 -4.71 -0.56 -6.35
CA VAL A 79 -4.32 -1.86 -5.78
C VAL A 79 -4.30 -1.71 -4.26
N ILE A 80 -4.95 -2.62 -3.57
CA ILE A 80 -5.02 -2.63 -2.10
C ILE A 80 -4.39 -3.93 -1.61
N LEU A 81 -3.43 -3.81 -0.72
CA LEU A 81 -2.93 -4.91 0.10
C LEU A 81 -3.60 -4.81 1.47
N PRO A 82 -4.38 -5.78 1.93
CA PRO A 82 -4.89 -5.82 3.30
C PRO A 82 -3.79 -5.90 4.34
N GLY A 83 -3.91 -5.11 5.41
CA GLY A 83 -2.98 -5.06 6.54
C GLY A 83 -3.48 -5.82 7.76
N ASN A 84 -2.85 -5.58 8.91
CA ASN A 84 -3.19 -6.28 10.15
C ASN A 84 -4.42 -5.71 10.86
N HIS A 85 -4.83 -4.47 10.59
CA HIS A 85 -6.08 -3.90 11.08
C HIS A 85 -7.29 -4.30 10.25
N ASP A 86 -7.10 -4.54 8.96
CA ASP A 86 -8.15 -4.86 8.00
C ASP A 86 -7.91 -6.17 7.21
N PRO A 87 -7.54 -7.28 7.90
CA PRO A 87 -7.18 -8.54 7.24
C PRO A 87 -8.36 -9.18 6.49
N LEU A 88 -8.06 -10.16 5.64
CA LEU A 88 -9.04 -10.88 4.81
C LEU A 88 -9.81 -11.98 5.56
N THR A 89 -10.16 -11.75 6.81
CA THR A 89 -11.03 -12.63 7.57
C THR A 89 -12.37 -12.90 6.85
N PRO A 90 -13.14 -13.92 7.23
CA PRO A 90 -14.46 -14.16 6.64
C PRO A 90 -15.42 -12.96 6.72
N ASP A 91 -15.30 -12.13 7.75
CA ASP A 91 -16.08 -10.90 8.00
C ASP A 91 -15.34 -9.61 7.59
N SER A 92 -14.27 -9.71 6.83
CA SER A 92 -13.45 -8.58 6.36
C SER A 92 -14.31 -7.46 5.75
N VAL A 93 -13.91 -6.20 6.02
CA VAL A 93 -14.50 -5.00 5.43
C VAL A 93 -14.55 -5.07 3.90
N TYR A 94 -13.52 -5.65 3.29
CA TYR A 94 -13.41 -5.78 1.83
C TYR A 94 -14.47 -6.68 1.18
N ARG A 95 -15.10 -7.57 1.96
CA ARG A 95 -16.22 -8.43 1.49
C ARG A 95 -17.59 -7.75 1.60
N ARG A 96 -17.62 -6.52 2.11
CA ARG A 96 -18.82 -5.76 2.44
C ARG A 96 -18.98 -4.56 1.50
N ALA A 97 -20.15 -3.94 1.48
CA ALA A 97 -20.47 -2.74 0.70
C ALA A 97 -20.08 -2.79 -0.81
N GLY A 98 -19.85 -3.97 -1.35
CA GLY A 98 -19.44 -4.14 -2.75
C GLY A 98 -18.01 -3.66 -3.07
N LEU A 99 -17.14 -3.48 -2.07
CA LEU A 99 -15.76 -3.03 -2.25
C LEU A 99 -14.98 -3.92 -3.23
N ALA A 100 -15.11 -5.26 -3.10
CA ALA A 100 -14.46 -6.21 -4.01
C ALA A 100 -15.00 -6.19 -5.45
N ASN A 101 -16.15 -5.54 -5.68
CA ASN A 101 -16.80 -5.49 -6.98
C ASN A 101 -16.59 -4.16 -7.73
N ILE A 102 -15.74 -3.27 -7.19
CA ILE A 102 -15.42 -1.99 -7.83
C ILE A 102 -14.48 -2.25 -9.01
N PRO A 103 -14.85 -1.87 -10.25
CA PRO A 103 -14.11 -2.29 -11.45
C PRO A 103 -12.66 -1.87 -11.51
N ASN A 104 -12.31 -0.72 -10.92
CA ASN A 104 -10.96 -0.18 -10.89
C ASN A 104 -10.17 -0.56 -9.63
N VAL A 105 -10.73 -1.36 -8.71
CA VAL A 105 -10.07 -1.78 -7.45
C VAL A 105 -9.62 -3.23 -7.55
N ARG A 106 -8.37 -3.47 -7.24
CA ARG A 106 -7.74 -4.80 -7.10
C ARG A 106 -7.32 -4.99 -5.66
N ILE A 107 -7.92 -5.97 -4.99
CA ILE A 107 -7.60 -6.32 -3.60
C ILE A 107 -6.85 -7.64 -3.64
N LEU A 108 -5.55 -7.60 -3.32
CA LEU A 108 -4.68 -8.77 -3.33
C LEU A 108 -5.21 -9.83 -2.36
N GLY A 109 -5.32 -11.06 -2.84
CA GLY A 109 -5.87 -12.19 -2.08
C GLY A 109 -7.40 -12.27 -2.03
N LEU A 110 -8.14 -11.37 -2.71
CA LEU A 110 -9.60 -11.37 -2.66
C LEU A 110 -10.26 -11.39 -4.05
N ASN A 111 -10.17 -10.32 -4.83
CA ASN A 111 -10.73 -10.26 -6.19
C ASN A 111 -9.67 -10.42 -7.28
N VAL A 112 -8.41 -10.47 -6.88
CA VAL A 112 -7.26 -10.98 -7.63
C VAL A 112 -6.49 -11.92 -6.70
N GLU A 113 -5.57 -12.72 -7.25
CA GLU A 113 -4.64 -13.53 -6.46
C GLU A 113 -3.67 -12.62 -5.67
N ASP A 114 -2.51 -13.11 -5.34
CA ASP A 114 -1.45 -12.35 -4.64
C ASP A 114 -0.70 -11.36 -5.54
N ALA A 115 -1.12 -11.23 -6.82
CA ALA A 115 -0.53 -10.32 -7.80
C ALA A 115 -1.55 -9.80 -8.81
N VAL A 116 -1.23 -8.63 -9.38
CA VAL A 116 -1.94 -8.04 -10.52
C VAL A 116 -0.93 -7.55 -11.55
N THR A 117 -1.20 -7.82 -12.83
CA THR A 117 -0.40 -7.35 -13.95
C THR A 117 -1.15 -6.28 -14.74
N PHE A 118 -0.45 -5.21 -15.05
CA PHE A 118 -0.87 -4.14 -15.95
C PHE A 118 -0.03 -4.26 -17.23
N GLU A 119 -0.59 -4.95 -18.24
CA GLU A 119 0.11 -5.27 -19.48
C GLU A 119 0.58 -4.02 -20.23
N GLU A 120 -0.27 -2.97 -20.23
CA GLU A 120 0.01 -1.69 -20.85
C GLU A 120 1.23 -0.97 -20.27
N PHE A 121 1.61 -1.31 -19.04
CA PHE A 121 2.75 -0.74 -18.32
C PHE A 121 3.91 -1.74 -18.17
N GLU A 122 3.73 -3.00 -18.60
CA GLU A 122 4.64 -4.11 -18.28
C GLU A 122 5.01 -4.16 -16.79
N LEU A 123 4.00 -3.95 -15.93
CA LEU A 123 4.11 -3.83 -14.49
C LEU A 123 3.34 -4.94 -13.80
N GLU A 124 4.02 -5.68 -12.93
CA GLU A 124 3.40 -6.56 -11.94
C GLU A 124 3.52 -5.93 -10.55
N ILE A 125 2.42 -5.92 -9.79
CA ILE A 125 2.40 -5.58 -8.36
C ILE A 125 1.94 -6.83 -7.62
N TRP A 126 2.74 -7.30 -6.66
CA TRP A 126 2.41 -8.47 -5.86
C TRP A 126 2.59 -8.18 -4.37
N GLY A 127 1.94 -8.96 -3.51
CA GLY A 127 2.09 -8.86 -2.06
C GLY A 127 1.27 -9.90 -1.34
N ARG A 128 1.71 -10.28 -0.15
CA ARG A 128 1.00 -11.21 0.72
C ARG A 128 0.07 -10.44 1.65
N PRO A 129 -1.26 -10.55 1.46
CA PRO A 129 -2.20 -9.89 2.35
C PRO A 129 -2.22 -10.57 3.72
N HIS A 130 -2.55 -9.82 4.76
CA HIS A 130 -2.94 -10.41 6.04
C HIS A 130 -4.28 -11.14 5.86
N LEU A 131 -4.30 -12.44 6.15
CA LEU A 131 -5.51 -13.28 6.04
C LEU A 131 -6.30 -13.31 7.34
N ASP A 132 -5.61 -13.11 8.45
CA ASP A 132 -6.14 -13.06 9.81
C ASP A 132 -5.20 -12.23 10.71
N TYR A 133 -5.36 -12.34 12.02
CA TYR A 133 -4.56 -11.60 13.02
C TYR A 133 -3.31 -12.36 13.49
N THR A 134 -3.01 -13.51 12.89
CA THR A 134 -1.82 -14.28 13.25
C THR A 134 -0.55 -13.71 12.63
N ASP A 135 0.58 -14.03 13.23
CA ASP A 135 1.86 -13.62 12.71
C ASP A 135 2.17 -14.26 11.36
N MET A 136 2.79 -13.50 10.48
CA MET A 136 3.21 -13.95 9.15
C MET A 136 4.46 -13.19 8.71
N SER A 137 5.22 -13.74 7.76
CA SER A 137 6.28 -13.02 7.07
C SER A 137 5.70 -12.34 5.81
N PRO A 138 5.65 -10.98 5.78
CA PRO A 138 4.99 -10.25 4.69
C PRO A 138 5.69 -10.36 3.32
N LEU A 139 6.99 -10.71 3.27
CA LEU A 139 7.76 -10.87 2.04
C LEU A 139 8.24 -12.31 1.79
N ALA A 140 7.72 -13.30 2.55
CA ALA A 140 8.06 -14.69 2.29
C ALA A 140 7.63 -15.11 0.86
N ASP A 141 8.38 -16.07 0.30
CA ASP A 141 8.09 -16.67 -1.02
C ASP A 141 7.96 -15.63 -2.15
N PRO A 142 9.01 -14.86 -2.44
CA PRO A 142 8.97 -13.83 -3.44
C PRO A 142 8.64 -14.39 -4.82
N ARG A 143 7.77 -13.67 -5.56
CA ARG A 143 7.36 -14.09 -6.90
C ARG A 143 8.51 -14.00 -7.91
N PRO A 144 8.65 -15.00 -8.79
CA PRO A 144 9.53 -14.85 -9.95
C PRO A 144 9.09 -13.69 -10.84
N ARG A 145 10.06 -12.93 -11.35
CA ARG A 145 9.78 -11.82 -12.27
C ARG A 145 9.12 -12.33 -13.57
N SER A 146 8.00 -11.76 -13.92
CA SER A 146 7.25 -12.06 -15.15
C SER A 146 7.15 -10.87 -16.10
N THR A 147 7.42 -9.65 -15.60
CA THR A 147 7.29 -8.39 -16.34
C THR A 147 8.56 -7.56 -16.24
N ARG A 148 8.65 -6.51 -17.06
CA ARG A 148 9.76 -5.55 -16.99
C ARG A 148 9.88 -4.93 -15.60
N TRP A 149 8.77 -4.43 -15.06
CA TRP A 149 8.71 -3.81 -13.75
C TRP A 149 7.99 -4.72 -12.77
N GLN A 150 8.58 -4.92 -11.63
CA GLN A 150 7.98 -5.70 -10.57
C GLN A 150 8.06 -4.94 -9.25
N LEU A 151 6.90 -4.70 -8.64
CA LEU A 151 6.78 -4.11 -7.33
C LEU A 151 6.32 -5.15 -6.32
N ALA A 152 6.95 -5.16 -5.15
CA ALA A 152 6.47 -5.91 -4.00
C ALA A 152 5.77 -4.97 -3.02
N ALA A 153 4.64 -5.39 -2.47
CA ALA A 153 3.92 -4.69 -1.42
C ALA A 153 3.92 -5.54 -0.15
N ALA A 154 4.25 -4.95 0.98
CA ALA A 154 4.29 -5.65 2.27
C ALA A 154 3.85 -4.74 3.41
N HIS A 155 3.06 -5.28 4.33
CA HIS A 155 2.62 -4.56 5.51
C HIS A 155 3.18 -5.23 6.76
N GLY A 156 4.16 -4.59 7.41
CA GLY A 156 4.86 -5.14 8.57
C GLY A 156 6.08 -4.33 8.99
N HIS A 157 6.77 -4.82 9.99
CA HIS A 157 7.88 -4.13 10.64
C HIS A 157 9.23 -4.58 10.04
N TYR A 158 9.91 -3.67 9.35
CA TYR A 158 11.27 -3.93 8.83
C TYR A 158 12.30 -3.98 9.94
N VAL A 159 13.16 -5.01 9.92
CA VAL A 159 14.28 -5.19 10.84
C VAL A 159 15.57 -5.37 10.05
N ASP A 160 16.55 -4.50 10.32
CA ASP A 160 17.84 -4.53 9.61
C ASP A 160 18.78 -5.61 10.18
N GLU A 161 18.77 -5.76 11.50
CA GLU A 161 19.54 -6.77 12.22
C GLU A 161 18.75 -7.25 13.45
N VAL A 162 18.87 -8.52 13.79
CA VAL A 162 18.40 -9.04 15.08
C VAL A 162 19.40 -8.59 16.15
N ARG A 163 19.23 -7.36 16.66
CA ARG A 163 20.17 -6.75 17.60
C ARG A 163 20.13 -7.34 19.02
N ASP A 164 19.01 -7.94 19.39
CA ASP A 164 18.84 -8.53 20.73
C ASP A 164 17.81 -9.66 20.68
N PRO A 165 18.23 -10.92 20.87
CA PRO A 165 17.31 -12.06 20.90
C PRO A 165 16.31 -12.04 22.07
N ASN A 166 16.52 -11.18 23.07
CA ASN A 166 15.60 -11.00 24.20
C ASN A 166 14.67 -9.79 24.06
N ARG A 167 14.85 -8.98 23.01
CA ARG A 167 13.96 -7.89 22.72
C ARG A 167 12.65 -8.47 22.16
N LEU A 168 11.51 -8.11 22.73
CA LEU A 168 10.22 -8.37 22.17
C LEU A 168 10.17 -7.67 20.79
N ILE A 169 10.48 -8.42 19.75
CA ILE A 169 10.37 -7.99 18.37
C ILE A 169 8.88 -8.17 18.04
N GLY A 170 8.27 -7.17 17.44
CA GLY A 170 6.85 -7.20 17.06
C GLY A 170 6.52 -8.35 16.10
N SER A 171 5.26 -8.52 15.82
CA SER A 171 4.77 -9.42 14.78
C SER A 171 5.01 -8.85 13.38
N TRP A 172 4.82 -9.68 12.36
CA TRP A 172 4.87 -9.31 10.93
C TRP A 172 6.22 -8.71 10.52
N LEU A 173 7.29 -9.40 10.93
CA LEU A 173 8.64 -8.94 10.65
C LEU A 173 8.98 -9.11 9.17
N ILE A 174 9.68 -8.10 8.65
CA ILE A 174 10.28 -8.10 7.31
C ILE A 174 11.79 -8.05 7.51
N HIS A 175 12.47 -9.17 7.28
CA HIS A 175 13.91 -9.23 7.41
C HIS A 175 14.60 -8.68 6.15
N ARG A 176 15.79 -8.13 6.35
CA ARG A 176 16.60 -7.59 5.24
C ARG A 176 16.82 -8.59 4.11
N GLU A 177 17.06 -9.85 4.45
CA GLU A 177 17.28 -10.94 3.50
C GLU A 177 16.04 -11.20 2.64
N GLU A 178 14.84 -11.15 3.24
CA GLU A 178 13.57 -11.30 2.53
C GLU A 178 13.33 -10.13 1.57
N LEU A 179 13.64 -8.90 2.02
CA LEU A 179 13.56 -7.71 1.17
C LEU A 179 14.44 -7.86 -0.07
N PHE A 180 15.69 -8.30 0.08
CA PHE A 180 16.59 -8.51 -1.04
C PHE A 180 16.22 -9.72 -1.91
N ALA A 181 15.65 -10.76 -1.32
CA ALA A 181 15.19 -11.94 -2.04
C ALA A 181 14.06 -11.61 -3.03
N THR A 182 13.30 -10.54 -2.81
CA THR A 182 12.24 -10.10 -3.74
C THR A 182 12.78 -9.78 -5.13
N LYS A 183 14.00 -9.23 -5.23
CA LYS A 183 14.57 -8.67 -6.47
C LYS A 183 13.63 -7.71 -7.19
N ALA A 184 12.68 -7.14 -6.47
CA ALA A 184 11.73 -6.17 -6.99
C ALA A 184 12.44 -4.85 -7.33
N ASP A 185 11.89 -4.09 -8.26
CA ASP A 185 12.41 -2.75 -8.60
C ASP A 185 12.06 -1.75 -7.50
N TYR A 186 10.92 -1.96 -6.83
CA TYR A 186 10.46 -1.17 -5.71
C TYR A 186 9.74 -2.05 -4.69
N VAL A 187 9.99 -1.82 -3.41
CA VAL A 187 9.26 -2.45 -2.31
C VAL A 187 8.48 -1.37 -1.56
N ALA A 188 7.15 -1.46 -1.66
CA ALA A 188 6.22 -0.59 -0.98
C ALA A 188 5.88 -1.16 0.40
N LEU A 189 6.16 -0.41 1.47
CA LEU A 189 5.96 -0.83 2.84
C LEU A 189 4.90 0.00 3.55
N GLY A 190 4.04 -0.65 4.34
CA GLY A 190 3.13 -0.06 5.30
C GLY A 190 3.41 -0.56 6.73
N HIS A 191 2.69 -0.05 7.73
CA HIS A 191 2.80 -0.32 9.16
C HIS A 191 3.59 0.72 9.96
N TRP A 192 4.25 1.64 9.31
CA TRP A 192 5.04 2.68 9.98
C TRP A 192 4.53 4.08 9.64
N ASN A 193 4.28 4.90 10.67
CA ASN A 193 3.65 6.21 10.49
C ASN A 193 4.53 7.27 9.80
N GLN A 194 5.82 7.02 9.66
CA GLN A 194 6.77 7.96 9.06
C GLN A 194 7.21 7.49 7.67
N ALA A 195 7.23 8.40 6.73
CA ALA A 195 7.80 8.15 5.40
C ALA A 195 9.32 8.01 5.50
N THR A 196 9.83 6.79 5.25
CA THR A 196 11.23 6.44 5.52
C THR A 196 11.74 5.42 4.52
N PRO A 197 12.92 5.63 3.90
CA PRO A 197 13.61 4.58 3.18
C PRO A 197 14.15 3.51 4.14
N VAL A 198 14.20 2.26 3.70
CA VAL A 198 14.77 1.15 4.47
C VAL A 198 15.80 0.37 3.65
N GLY A 199 16.57 -0.47 4.34
CA GLY A 199 17.65 -1.23 3.72
C GLY A 199 18.87 -0.38 3.38
N ASN A 200 19.72 -0.89 2.49
CA ASN A 200 21.01 -0.28 2.14
C ASN A 200 21.01 0.41 0.76
N GLY A 201 19.86 0.58 0.13
CA GLY A 201 19.73 1.20 -1.18
C GLY A 201 19.96 0.28 -2.39
N GLN A 202 20.22 -1.03 -2.20
CA GLN A 202 20.29 -1.99 -3.31
C GLN A 202 18.92 -2.20 -3.98
N ILE A 203 17.85 -2.12 -3.20
CA ILE A 203 16.47 -2.10 -3.67
C ILE A 203 15.84 -0.80 -3.16
N ALA A 204 15.07 -0.13 -4.00
CA ALA A 204 14.28 1.02 -3.58
C ALA A 204 13.12 0.54 -2.70
N ALA A 205 13.27 0.63 -1.39
CA ALA A 205 12.28 0.17 -0.41
C ALA A 205 11.92 1.30 0.56
N TYR A 206 10.61 1.58 0.71
CA TYR A 206 10.13 2.73 1.45
C TYR A 206 8.84 2.44 2.20
N TYR A 207 8.77 2.91 3.43
CA TYR A 207 7.49 3.22 4.06
C TYR A 207 6.93 4.51 3.47
N SER A 208 5.63 4.56 3.21
CA SER A 208 4.96 5.81 2.81
C SER A 208 4.66 6.71 4.01
N GLY A 209 4.57 6.14 5.17
CA GLY A 209 3.99 6.74 6.35
C GLY A 209 2.46 6.83 6.29
N SER A 210 1.83 6.98 7.45
CA SER A 210 0.42 7.31 7.52
C SER A 210 0.18 8.73 6.98
N PRO A 211 -0.77 8.95 6.08
CA PRO A 211 -1.03 10.26 5.49
C PRO A 211 -1.33 11.36 6.51
N GLU A 212 -1.95 11.01 7.62
CA GLU A 212 -2.27 11.98 8.68
C GLU A 212 -1.04 12.47 9.44
N TYR A 213 -0.04 11.59 9.63
CA TYR A 213 1.19 11.92 10.35
C TYR A 213 2.31 12.39 9.42
N ALA A 214 2.51 11.72 8.31
CA ALA A 214 3.53 12.09 7.34
C ALA A 214 3.16 13.35 6.53
N GLY A 215 1.86 13.60 6.34
CA GLY A 215 1.37 14.70 5.50
C GLY A 215 1.69 14.55 4.01
N THR A 216 2.16 13.37 3.59
CA THR A 216 2.64 13.10 2.23
C THR A 216 2.23 11.70 1.76
N VAL A 217 2.36 11.48 0.47
CA VAL A 217 2.40 10.16 -0.18
C VAL A 217 3.69 9.99 -0.94
N ASN A 218 4.15 8.76 -1.16
CA ASN A 218 5.28 8.49 -2.04
C ASN A 218 4.81 8.48 -3.50
N VAL A 219 5.53 9.18 -4.36
CA VAL A 219 5.37 9.13 -5.82
C VAL A 219 6.55 8.35 -6.39
N VAL A 220 6.27 7.21 -6.96
CA VAL A 220 7.26 6.29 -7.55
C VAL A 220 7.18 6.39 -9.06
N ARG A 221 8.27 6.77 -9.70
CA ARG A 221 8.37 6.84 -11.16
C ARG A 221 9.29 5.76 -11.68
N LEU A 222 8.75 4.92 -12.53
CA LEU A 222 9.48 3.90 -13.27
C LEU A 222 9.84 4.48 -14.63
N THR A 223 11.10 4.85 -14.78
CA THR A 223 11.52 5.66 -15.94
C THR A 223 11.81 4.79 -17.17
N ARG A 224 11.70 5.37 -18.36
CA ARG A 224 12.05 4.69 -19.62
C ARG A 224 13.51 4.19 -19.64
N ARG A 225 14.39 4.79 -18.82
CA ARG A 225 15.80 4.42 -18.72
C ARG A 225 16.06 3.25 -17.77
N GLY A 226 15.03 2.73 -17.11
CA GLY A 226 15.16 1.62 -16.17
C GLY A 226 15.49 2.05 -14.74
N ALA A 227 15.34 3.34 -14.39
CA ALA A 227 15.53 3.83 -13.03
C ALA A 227 14.20 3.92 -12.28
N VAL A 228 14.26 3.72 -10.97
CA VAL A 228 13.18 4.00 -10.02
C VAL A 228 13.49 5.30 -9.31
N GLU A 229 12.62 6.28 -9.44
CA GLU A 229 12.71 7.57 -8.77
C GLU A 229 11.59 7.68 -7.75
N VAL A 230 11.93 8.02 -6.51
CA VAL A 230 10.96 8.15 -5.42
C VAL A 230 11.00 9.57 -4.88
N THR A 231 9.84 10.22 -4.88
CA THR A 231 9.64 11.56 -4.31
C THR A 231 8.42 11.55 -3.40
N GLN A 232 8.28 12.57 -2.57
CA GLN A 232 7.11 12.75 -1.72
C GLN A 232 6.24 13.88 -2.27
N ALA A 233 4.94 13.62 -2.40
CA ALA A 233 3.94 14.64 -2.71
C ALA A 233 3.16 15.02 -1.44
N PRO A 234 3.04 16.31 -1.10
CA PRO A 234 2.28 16.75 0.06
C PRO A 234 0.79 16.53 -0.17
N LEU A 235 0.08 16.22 0.92
CA LEU A 235 -1.37 16.21 0.94
C LEU A 235 -1.89 17.64 1.14
N ASN A 236 -2.73 18.12 0.23
CA ASN A 236 -3.35 19.44 0.37
C ASN A 236 -4.23 19.49 1.61
N GLY A 237 -3.97 20.47 2.49
CA GLY A 237 -4.70 20.66 3.75
C GLY A 237 -4.17 19.86 4.94
N ALA A 238 -3.00 19.19 4.85
CA ALA A 238 -2.26 18.77 6.02
C ALA A 238 -1.70 20.01 6.71
N ALA A 239 -2.08 20.26 7.97
CA ALA A 239 -1.47 21.30 8.78
C ALA A 239 0.01 20.93 8.97
N ARG A 240 0.90 21.90 8.73
CA ARG A 240 2.31 21.80 9.09
C ARG A 240 2.49 21.94 10.60
#